data_3d35fe5bd33becefd9a75d3ffefe754f
#
_entry.id   3d35fe5bd33becefd9a75d3ffefe754f
#
_cell.length_a   1.000
_cell.length_b   1.000
_cell.length_c   1.000
_cell.angle_alpha   90.00
_cell.angle_beta   90.00
_cell.angle_gamma   90.00
#
_symmetry.space_group_name_H-M   'P 1'
#
loop_
_entity.id
_entity.type
_entity.pdbx_description
1 polymer ?
#
loop_
_entity_poly.entity_id
_entity_poly.type
_entity_poly.pdbx_seq_one_letter_code
_entity_poly.pdbx_strand_id
1 'polypeptide(L)'
;MWPPPPATATPTPTSPVPHVEGKYNVSFSGLKTAVINEVHNAEQKGQPVNVADMAASFQERIDQILAKKLLSAAADTGAKQVVLAGGVAANGRLRQLVNDGAQKLGARVFLPELKYCGDNGAMIAAQGYYEYQNGNLADWTLNGLPTLGIDYR
;
A
#
# COMPACT_ATOMS: atom_id res chain seq x y z
N MET A 1 0.05 -14.03 -4.86
CA MET A 1 -0.88 -12.97 -5.28
C MET A 1 -2.21 -13.25 -4.61
N TRP A 2 -2.77 -12.32 -3.82
CA TRP A 2 -4.10 -12.48 -3.21
C TRP A 2 -5.15 -12.46 -4.34
N PRO A 3 -6.06 -13.45 -4.42
CA PRO A 3 -7.11 -13.39 -5.42
C PRO A 3 -8.04 -12.21 -5.15
N PRO A 4 -8.55 -11.54 -6.18
CA PRO A 4 -9.56 -10.49 -6.00
C PRO A 4 -10.80 -11.09 -5.33
N PRO A 5 -11.56 -10.31 -4.54
CA PRO A 5 -12.83 -10.77 -4.00
C PRO A 5 -13.77 -11.13 -5.15
N PRO A 6 -14.70 -12.08 -4.94
CA PRO A 6 -15.65 -12.45 -5.98
C PRO A 6 -16.47 -11.25 -6.44
N ALA A 7 -16.79 -11.21 -7.73
CA ALA A 7 -17.49 -10.07 -8.36
C ALA A 7 -18.87 -9.72 -7.74
N THR A 8 -19.42 -10.62 -6.93
CA THR A 8 -20.69 -10.45 -6.22
C THR A 8 -20.54 -9.88 -4.81
N ALA A 9 -19.30 -9.73 -4.31
CA ALA A 9 -19.07 -9.20 -2.98
C ALA A 9 -19.33 -7.69 -2.93
N THR A 10 -20.18 -7.25 -2.00
CA THR A 10 -20.54 -5.84 -1.85
C THR A 10 -19.78 -5.26 -0.66
N PRO A 11 -18.93 -4.24 -0.86
CA PRO A 11 -18.25 -3.60 0.25
C PRO A 11 -19.25 -2.96 1.21
N THR A 12 -19.19 -3.34 2.48
CA THR A 12 -20.01 -2.75 3.54
C THR A 12 -19.19 -1.67 4.26
N PRO A 13 -19.69 -0.44 4.46
CA PRO A 13 -18.89 0.69 4.97
C PRO A 13 -18.68 0.68 6.49
N THR A 14 -18.39 -0.46 7.10
CA THR A 14 -18.43 -0.63 8.55
C THR A 14 -17.08 -0.52 9.29
N SER A 15 -15.97 -0.54 8.62
CA SER A 15 -14.68 -0.46 9.33
C SER A 15 -14.28 0.99 9.62
N PRO A 16 -14.12 1.39 10.91
CA PRO A 16 -13.67 2.71 11.28
C PRO A 16 -12.25 2.97 10.72
N VAL A 17 -11.99 4.22 10.33
CA VAL A 17 -10.61 4.62 9.98
C VAL A 17 -9.85 4.80 11.29
N PRO A 18 -8.76 4.07 11.52
CA PRO A 18 -7.93 4.29 12.69
C PRO A 18 -7.41 5.73 12.70
N HIS A 19 -7.57 6.41 13.83
CA HIS A 19 -6.96 7.72 14.00
C HIS A 19 -5.44 7.55 14.17
N VAL A 20 -4.68 8.28 13.37
CA VAL A 20 -3.21 8.29 13.43
C VAL A 20 -2.76 9.73 13.40
N GLU A 21 -1.84 10.10 14.30
CA GLU A 21 -1.22 11.41 14.28
C GLU A 21 -0.44 11.62 12.97
N GLY A 22 -0.52 12.82 12.44
CA GLY A 22 0.11 13.20 11.18
C GLY A 22 -0.82 13.09 9.97
N LYS A 23 -0.77 14.12 9.12
CA LYS A 23 -1.68 14.29 7.98
C LYS A 23 -1.65 13.13 6.98
N TYR A 24 -0.48 12.56 6.75
CA TYR A 24 -0.27 11.52 5.74
C TYR A 24 -0.01 10.12 6.31
N ASN A 25 0.08 10.01 7.63
CA ASN A 25 0.35 8.73 8.27
C ASN A 25 -0.84 7.78 8.13
N VAL A 26 -0.54 6.49 8.04
CA VAL A 26 -1.51 5.40 8.00
C VAL A 26 -1.17 4.37 9.06
N SER A 27 -2.19 3.69 9.60
CA SER A 27 -2.01 2.55 10.49
C SER A 27 -2.89 1.39 10.02
N PHE A 28 -2.25 0.29 9.69
CA PHE A 28 -2.96 -0.95 9.36
C PHE A 28 -3.29 -1.79 10.60
N SER A 29 -2.56 -1.58 11.70
CA SER A 29 -2.81 -2.29 12.96
C SER A 29 -4.22 -2.02 13.49
N GLY A 30 -4.65 -0.76 13.48
CA GLY A 30 -6.01 -0.39 13.88
C GLY A 30 -7.09 -0.98 12.99
N LEU A 31 -6.84 -1.05 11.69
CA LEU A 31 -7.79 -1.64 10.75
C LEU A 31 -7.90 -3.16 10.94
N LYS A 32 -6.78 -3.85 11.17
CA LYS A 32 -6.76 -5.26 11.52
C LYS A 32 -7.59 -5.54 12.78
N THR A 33 -7.38 -4.76 13.84
CA THR A 33 -8.12 -4.89 15.10
C THR A 33 -9.61 -4.65 14.90
N ALA A 34 -9.99 -3.66 14.09
CA ALA A 34 -11.40 -3.38 13.80
C ALA A 34 -12.10 -4.59 13.13
N VAL A 35 -11.46 -5.22 12.16
CA VAL A 35 -12.00 -6.42 11.50
C VAL A 35 -12.11 -7.58 12.47
N ILE A 36 -11.09 -7.83 13.29
CA ILE A 36 -11.13 -8.91 14.30
C ILE A 36 -12.28 -8.70 15.27
N ASN A 37 -12.47 -7.46 15.76
CA ASN A 37 -13.55 -7.12 16.67
C ASN A 37 -14.92 -7.30 16.02
N GLU A 38 -15.07 -6.94 14.75
CA GLU A 38 -16.32 -7.10 14.00
C GLU A 38 -16.70 -8.58 13.85
N VAL A 39 -15.74 -9.41 13.45
CA VAL A 39 -15.93 -10.86 13.34
C VAL A 39 -16.33 -11.44 14.70
N HIS A 40 -15.61 -11.09 15.75
CA HIS A 40 -15.88 -11.60 17.10
C HIS A 40 -17.25 -11.16 17.63
N ASN A 41 -17.65 -9.91 17.42
CA ASN A 41 -18.97 -9.40 17.79
C ASN A 41 -20.11 -10.10 17.03
N ALA A 42 -19.90 -10.41 15.75
CA ALA A 42 -20.87 -11.11 14.94
C ALA A 42 -21.04 -12.56 15.42
N GLU A 43 -19.95 -13.25 15.75
CA GLU A 43 -19.95 -14.58 16.33
C GLU A 43 -20.72 -14.62 17.66
N GLN A 44 -20.46 -13.66 18.56
CA GLN A 44 -21.17 -13.56 19.85
C GLN A 44 -22.67 -13.33 19.69
N LYS A 45 -23.09 -12.65 18.63
CA LYS A 45 -24.50 -12.41 18.31
C LYS A 45 -25.15 -13.56 17.53
N GLY A 46 -24.41 -14.62 17.23
CA GLY A 46 -24.90 -15.73 16.39
C GLY A 46 -25.18 -15.30 14.93
N GLN A 47 -24.61 -14.22 14.47
CA GLN A 47 -24.75 -13.70 13.10
C GLN A 47 -23.50 -14.08 12.27
N PRO A 48 -23.61 -15.02 11.33
CA PRO A 48 -22.44 -15.41 10.53
C PRO A 48 -21.99 -14.24 9.65
N VAL A 49 -20.68 -13.98 9.67
CA VAL A 49 -20.06 -12.99 8.79
C VAL A 49 -19.93 -13.56 7.38
N ASN A 50 -20.38 -12.81 6.38
CA ASN A 50 -20.06 -13.14 5.01
C ASN A 50 -18.58 -12.79 4.75
N VAL A 51 -17.74 -13.81 4.67
CA VAL A 51 -16.28 -13.66 4.51
C VAL A 51 -15.92 -12.92 3.21
N ALA A 52 -16.67 -13.15 2.13
CA ALA A 52 -16.42 -12.50 0.86
C ALA A 52 -16.69 -10.99 0.91
N ASP A 53 -17.80 -10.59 1.52
CA ASP A 53 -18.17 -9.19 1.68
C ASP A 53 -17.22 -8.47 2.66
N MET A 54 -16.81 -9.14 3.73
CA MET A 54 -15.82 -8.63 4.67
C MET A 54 -14.47 -8.42 3.99
N ALA A 55 -13.99 -9.38 3.20
CA ALA A 55 -12.74 -9.26 2.47
C ALA A 55 -12.78 -8.12 1.44
N ALA A 56 -13.90 -7.99 0.71
CA ALA A 56 -14.10 -6.90 -0.23
C ALA A 56 -14.10 -5.53 0.47
N SER A 57 -14.80 -5.43 1.59
CA SER A 57 -14.88 -4.20 2.40
C SER A 57 -13.51 -3.82 2.96
N PHE A 58 -12.75 -4.78 3.46
CA PHE A 58 -11.41 -4.59 3.99
C PHE A 58 -10.45 -4.11 2.90
N GLN A 59 -10.44 -4.76 1.74
CA GLN A 59 -9.62 -4.36 0.60
C GLN A 59 -9.96 -2.94 0.15
N GLU A 60 -11.24 -2.66 -0.14
CA GLU A 60 -11.67 -1.34 -0.60
C GLU A 60 -11.28 -0.25 0.40
N ARG A 61 -11.39 -0.54 1.71
CA ARG A 61 -11.02 0.41 2.76
C ARG A 61 -9.54 0.73 2.78
N ILE A 62 -8.68 -0.28 2.67
CA ILE A 62 -7.22 -0.09 2.57
C ILE A 62 -6.89 0.76 1.36
N ASP A 63 -7.43 0.40 0.21
CA ASP A 63 -7.13 1.05 -1.06
C ASP A 63 -7.56 2.53 -1.04
N GLN A 64 -8.74 2.83 -0.48
CA GLN A 64 -9.23 4.19 -0.30
C GLN A 64 -8.34 5.02 0.64
N ILE A 65 -7.92 4.44 1.77
CA ILE A 65 -7.05 5.15 2.73
C ILE A 65 -5.72 5.49 2.09
N LEU A 66 -5.08 4.53 1.42
CA LEU A 66 -3.79 4.74 0.76
C LEU A 66 -3.90 5.76 -0.38
N ALA A 67 -4.87 5.59 -1.27
CA ALA A 67 -5.07 6.51 -2.39
C ALA A 67 -5.35 7.94 -1.89
N LYS A 68 -6.25 8.09 -0.90
CA LYS A 68 -6.58 9.39 -0.33
C LYS A 68 -5.37 10.09 0.28
N LYS A 69 -4.54 9.37 1.06
CA LYS A 69 -3.35 9.95 1.70
C LYS A 69 -2.30 10.36 0.66
N LEU A 70 -2.05 9.49 -0.31
CA LEU A 70 -1.11 9.77 -1.40
C LEU A 70 -1.54 10.99 -2.24
N LEU A 71 -2.80 11.01 -2.66
CA LEU A 71 -3.34 12.12 -3.47
C LEU A 71 -3.42 13.43 -2.69
N SER A 72 -3.73 13.39 -1.39
CA SER A 72 -3.67 14.56 -0.55
C SER A 72 -2.25 15.11 -0.43
N ALA A 73 -1.26 14.24 -0.25
CA ALA A 73 0.14 14.65 -0.22
C ALA A 73 0.58 15.26 -1.57
N ALA A 74 0.19 14.63 -2.68
CA ALA A 74 0.48 15.16 -4.01
C ALA A 74 -0.14 16.55 -4.25
N ALA A 75 -1.40 16.74 -3.83
CA ALA A 75 -2.07 18.04 -3.94
C ALA A 75 -1.39 19.12 -3.09
N ASP A 76 -1.10 18.82 -1.83
CA ASP A 76 -0.49 19.76 -0.89
C ASP A 76 0.92 20.20 -1.28
N THR A 77 1.68 19.28 -1.88
CA THR A 77 3.06 19.55 -2.33
C THR A 77 3.13 20.07 -3.77
N GLY A 78 2.02 20.09 -4.49
CA GLY A 78 1.98 20.43 -5.91
C GLY A 78 2.72 19.43 -6.81
N ALA A 79 2.87 18.17 -6.35
CA ALA A 79 3.61 17.14 -7.07
C ALA A 79 2.96 16.86 -8.43
N LYS A 80 3.78 16.85 -9.48
CA LYS A 80 3.36 16.55 -10.86
C LYS A 80 3.55 15.08 -11.23
N GLN A 81 4.16 14.32 -10.36
CA GLN A 81 4.44 12.90 -10.56
C GLN A 81 4.14 12.13 -9.28
N VAL A 82 3.51 10.98 -9.43
CA VAL A 82 3.17 10.04 -8.35
C VAL A 82 3.69 8.67 -8.73
N VAL A 83 4.34 8.00 -7.81
CA VAL A 83 4.91 6.66 -8.03
C VAL A 83 4.27 5.69 -7.04
N LEU A 84 3.80 4.55 -7.53
CA LEU A 84 3.46 3.38 -6.71
C LEU A 84 4.55 2.33 -6.90
N ALA A 85 5.07 1.78 -5.81
CA ALA A 85 6.08 0.72 -5.82
C ALA A 85 5.83 -0.27 -4.67
N GLY A 86 6.51 -1.43 -4.71
CA GLY A 86 6.37 -2.48 -3.71
C GLY A 86 5.18 -3.42 -3.94
N GLY A 87 5.05 -4.46 -3.11
CA GLY A 87 4.08 -5.53 -3.29
C GLY A 87 2.62 -5.08 -3.37
N VAL A 88 2.24 -4.10 -2.56
CA VAL A 88 0.86 -3.56 -2.56
C VAL A 88 0.54 -2.81 -3.85
N ALA A 89 1.53 -2.30 -4.58
CA ALA A 89 1.34 -1.69 -5.90
C ALA A 89 0.83 -2.67 -6.97
N ALA A 90 0.81 -3.97 -6.70
CA ALA A 90 0.15 -4.96 -7.57
C ALA A 90 -1.38 -4.96 -7.44
N ASN A 91 -1.95 -4.31 -6.43
CA ASN A 91 -3.39 -4.25 -6.23
C ASN A 91 -4.06 -3.41 -7.33
N GLY A 92 -4.92 -4.04 -8.12
CA GLY A 92 -5.59 -3.40 -9.26
C GLY A 92 -6.53 -2.25 -8.84
N ARG A 93 -7.22 -2.41 -7.69
CA ARG A 93 -8.13 -1.37 -7.20
C ARG A 93 -7.39 -0.13 -6.75
N LEU A 94 -6.28 -0.30 -6.03
CA LEU A 94 -5.42 0.81 -5.63
C LEU A 94 -4.88 1.56 -6.86
N ARG A 95 -4.40 0.83 -7.88
CA ARG A 95 -3.93 1.43 -9.14
C ARG A 95 -5.02 2.27 -9.80
N GLN A 96 -6.24 1.77 -9.86
CA GLN A 96 -7.38 2.50 -10.41
C GLN A 96 -7.64 3.79 -9.64
N LEU A 97 -7.79 3.72 -8.31
CA LEU A 97 -8.06 4.88 -7.46
C LEU A 97 -6.99 5.97 -7.57
N VAL A 98 -5.72 5.55 -7.62
CA VAL A 98 -4.60 6.49 -7.75
C VAL A 98 -4.56 7.13 -9.15
N ASN A 99 -4.77 6.35 -10.21
CA ASN A 99 -4.82 6.89 -11.57
C ASN A 99 -5.95 7.92 -11.73
N ASP A 100 -7.17 7.56 -11.29
CA ASP A 100 -8.34 8.44 -11.40
C ASP A 100 -8.16 9.74 -10.59
N GLY A 101 -7.58 9.62 -9.40
CA GLY A 101 -7.32 10.78 -8.54
C GLY A 101 -6.18 11.66 -9.05
N ALA A 102 -5.08 11.08 -9.52
CA ALA A 102 -3.96 11.82 -10.07
C ALA A 102 -4.31 12.55 -11.37
N GLN A 103 -5.14 11.95 -12.21
CA GLN A 103 -5.67 12.60 -13.41
C GLN A 103 -6.40 13.91 -13.06
N LYS A 104 -7.23 13.89 -12.01
CA LYS A 104 -7.94 15.10 -11.52
C LYS A 104 -6.99 16.18 -11.01
N LEU A 105 -5.82 15.79 -10.52
CA LEU A 105 -4.77 16.71 -10.04
C LEU A 105 -3.83 17.17 -11.17
N GLY A 106 -3.97 16.64 -12.38
CA GLY A 106 -3.03 16.87 -13.48
C GLY A 106 -1.64 16.29 -13.22
N ALA A 107 -1.56 15.24 -12.40
CA ALA A 107 -0.33 14.54 -12.07
C ALA A 107 -0.17 13.25 -12.88
N ARG A 108 1.05 12.93 -13.28
CA ARG A 108 1.41 11.69 -13.98
C ARG A 108 1.67 10.57 -12.98
N VAL A 109 1.11 9.39 -13.23
CA VAL A 109 1.33 8.19 -12.40
C VAL A 109 2.34 7.26 -13.06
N PHE A 110 3.27 6.74 -12.26
CA PHE A 110 4.22 5.72 -12.66
C PHE A 110 3.93 4.43 -11.87
N LEU A 111 3.67 3.38 -12.60
CA LEU A 111 3.36 2.05 -12.07
C LEU A 111 4.34 1.03 -12.62
N PRO A 112 4.94 0.18 -11.79
CA PRO A 112 5.76 -0.91 -12.30
C PRO A 112 4.88 -1.98 -12.97
N GLU A 113 5.47 -2.74 -13.88
CA GLU A 113 4.86 -4.00 -14.32
C GLU A 113 4.66 -4.92 -13.11
N LEU A 114 3.62 -5.76 -13.14
CA LEU A 114 3.26 -6.60 -12.00
C LEU A 114 4.41 -7.51 -11.53
N LYS A 115 5.23 -8.00 -12.46
CA LYS A 115 6.40 -8.84 -12.15
C LYS A 115 7.49 -8.14 -11.32
N TYR A 116 7.48 -6.79 -11.31
CA TYR A 116 8.45 -5.98 -10.55
C TYR A 116 7.87 -5.36 -9.28
N CYS A 117 6.61 -5.67 -8.93
CA CYS A 117 6.01 -5.16 -7.70
C CYS A 117 6.56 -5.84 -6.44
N GLY A 118 6.92 -7.12 -6.52
CA GLY A 118 7.58 -7.86 -5.43
C GLY A 118 9.10 -7.75 -5.50
N ASP A 119 9.76 -8.43 -4.57
CA ASP A 119 11.22 -8.54 -4.57
C ASP A 119 11.70 -9.18 -5.86
N ASN A 120 12.70 -8.58 -6.49
CA ASN A 120 13.24 -9.07 -7.74
C ASN A 120 14.71 -8.67 -7.93
N GLY A 121 15.47 -9.49 -8.64
CA GLY A 121 16.90 -9.26 -8.89
C GLY A 121 17.17 -8.02 -9.74
N ALA A 122 16.23 -7.59 -10.59
CA ALA A 122 16.44 -6.43 -11.46
C ALA A 122 16.53 -5.12 -10.67
N MET A 123 15.70 -4.95 -9.62
CA MET A 123 15.77 -3.75 -8.77
C MET A 123 17.07 -3.69 -7.97
N ILE A 124 17.57 -4.84 -7.49
CA ILE A 124 18.82 -4.93 -6.75
C ILE A 124 20.01 -4.69 -7.68
N ALA A 125 19.99 -5.25 -8.88
CA ALA A 125 21.03 -5.00 -9.89
C ALA A 125 21.08 -3.53 -10.32
N ALA A 126 19.92 -2.90 -10.49
CA ALA A 126 19.86 -1.47 -10.83
C ALA A 126 20.43 -0.61 -9.70
N GLN A 127 20.05 -0.87 -8.44
CA GLN A 127 20.61 -0.17 -7.29
C GLN A 127 22.13 -0.38 -7.21
N GLY A 128 22.60 -1.62 -7.31
CA GLY A 128 24.02 -1.95 -7.30
C GLY A 128 24.81 -1.23 -8.40
N TYR A 129 24.23 -1.07 -9.58
CA TYR A 129 24.87 -0.30 -10.66
C TYR A 129 25.07 1.17 -10.27
N TYR A 130 24.06 1.82 -9.69
CA TYR A 130 24.17 3.21 -9.26
C TYR A 130 25.13 3.38 -8.06
N GLU A 131 25.12 2.44 -7.12
CA GLU A 131 26.09 2.44 -6.01
C GLU A 131 27.54 2.32 -6.53
N TYR A 132 27.75 1.42 -7.51
CA TYR A 132 29.04 1.28 -8.17
C TYR A 132 29.48 2.58 -8.86
N GLN A 133 28.58 3.24 -9.61
CA GLN A 133 28.88 4.51 -10.28
C GLN A 133 29.23 5.64 -9.28
N ASN A 134 28.64 5.60 -8.10
CA ASN A 134 28.90 6.58 -7.02
C ASN A 134 30.15 6.23 -6.18
N GLY A 135 30.83 5.13 -6.48
CA GLY A 135 31.99 4.68 -5.71
C GLY A 135 31.69 4.05 -4.36
N ASN A 136 30.42 3.74 -4.09
CA ASN A 136 29.99 3.07 -2.87
C ASN A 136 30.27 1.57 -2.96
N LEU A 137 31.52 1.21 -2.67
CA LEU A 137 31.98 -0.17 -2.67
C LEU A 137 32.22 -0.63 -1.23
N ALA A 138 31.67 -1.77 -0.91
CA ALA A 138 31.92 -2.41 0.37
C ALA A 138 33.17 -3.31 0.28
N ASP A 139 33.82 -3.47 1.40
CA ASP A 139 34.92 -4.45 1.58
C ASP A 139 34.37 -5.78 2.17
N TRP A 140 35.29 -6.66 2.52
CA TRP A 140 34.96 -8.00 3.08
C TRP A 140 34.34 -7.95 4.48
N THR A 141 34.23 -6.77 5.10
CA THR A 141 33.58 -6.58 6.42
C THR A 141 32.08 -6.28 6.28
N LEU A 142 31.55 -6.19 5.05
CA LEU A 142 30.15 -5.96 4.79
C LEU A 142 29.29 -6.97 5.55
N ASN A 143 28.33 -6.46 6.31
CA ASN A 143 27.38 -7.28 7.04
C ASN A 143 25.95 -6.81 6.75
N GLY A 144 24.97 -7.71 6.86
CA GLY A 144 23.56 -7.38 6.71
C GLY A 144 23.08 -6.51 7.89
N LEU A 145 22.44 -5.40 7.57
CA LEU A 145 21.78 -4.54 8.54
C LEU A 145 20.27 -4.74 8.44
N PRO A 146 19.60 -5.26 9.49
CA PRO A 146 18.18 -5.64 9.40
C PRO A 146 17.26 -4.42 9.37
N THR A 147 17.71 -3.26 9.83
CA THR A 147 16.92 -2.04 9.90
C THR A 147 17.79 -0.83 9.60
N LEU A 148 17.41 -0.07 8.59
CA LEU A 148 18.06 1.18 8.21
C LEU A 148 17.02 2.30 8.16
N GLY A 149 17.41 3.51 8.54
CA GLY A 149 16.61 4.71 8.31
C GLY A 149 16.51 5.02 6.81
N ILE A 150 15.47 5.74 6.39
CA ILE A 150 15.26 6.11 4.99
C ILE A 150 16.37 7.03 4.45
N ASP A 151 17.05 7.74 5.32
CA ASP A 151 18.13 8.70 5.08
C ASP A 151 19.53 8.09 5.32
N TYR A 152 19.59 6.78 5.54
CA TYR A 152 20.87 6.07 5.63
C TYR A 152 21.61 6.16 4.28
N ARG A 153 22.87 6.61 4.33
CA ARG A 153 23.80 6.72 3.21
C ARG A 153 25.14 6.11 3.55
#